data_a0bc2c297bde18044a382659d3de74b5
#
_entry.id   a0bc2c297bde18044a382659d3de74b5
#
_cell.length_a   1.000
_cell.length_b   1.000
_cell.length_c   1.000
_cell.angle_alpha   90.00
_cell.angle_beta   90.00
_cell.angle_gamma   90.00
#
_symmetry.space_group_name_H-M   'P 1'
#
loop_
_entity.id
_entity.type
_entity.pdbx_description
1 polymer ?
#
loop_
_entity_poly.entity_id
_entity_poly.type
_entity_poly.pdbx_seq_one_letter_code
_entity_poly.pdbx_strand_id
1 'polypeptide(L)'
;MCSLFGLIDFKECLSTHTKNKILNTLARECQVRGTDATGIAYNFNGRMRIYKRPLPARKVKIHLPHDVNVIMGHTRMTTQGNAQFNQNNHPFLGHVDSGTFALAHNGVLWNDKELRMTENIPQTSVETDSYVAVQLLEKNKALDFGSLQSMAEKVEGSFVFTVLDKDNSIWFVVGDNPLCVMFYD
;
A
#
# COMPACT_ATOMS: atom_id res chain seq x y z
N MET A 1 2.57 -8.34 12.69
CA MET A 1 2.54 -8.44 11.20
C MET A 1 1.35 -7.66 10.68
N CYS A 2 1.53 -6.94 9.58
CA CYS A 2 0.48 -6.14 8.93
C CYS A 2 -0.53 -6.99 8.15
N SER A 3 -1.57 -6.37 7.58
CA SER A 3 -2.41 -6.97 6.55
C SER A 3 -2.68 -6.00 5.42
N LEU A 4 -2.78 -6.57 4.23
CA LEU A 4 -3.26 -5.91 3.02
C LEU A 4 -4.72 -6.30 2.78
N PHE A 5 -5.52 -5.39 2.28
CA PHE A 5 -6.86 -5.63 1.80
C PHE A 5 -7.18 -4.71 0.64
N GLY A 6 -8.20 -5.02 -0.12
CA GLY A 6 -8.60 -4.17 -1.24
C GLY A 6 -9.88 -4.63 -1.91
N LEU A 7 -10.31 -3.87 -2.88
CA LEU A 7 -11.47 -4.15 -3.72
C LEU A 7 -11.20 -3.65 -5.13
N ILE A 8 -11.50 -4.49 -6.11
CA ILE A 8 -11.50 -4.13 -7.53
C ILE A 8 -12.87 -4.50 -8.10
N ASP A 9 -13.63 -3.49 -8.48
CA ASP A 9 -14.93 -3.65 -9.13
C ASP A 9 -14.78 -3.47 -10.64
N PHE A 10 -14.34 -4.55 -11.32
CA PHE A 10 -14.08 -4.54 -12.75
C PHE A 10 -15.33 -4.27 -13.62
N LYS A 11 -16.50 -4.68 -13.13
CA LYS A 11 -17.76 -4.53 -13.85
C LYS A 11 -18.46 -3.20 -13.54
N GLU A 12 -17.90 -2.43 -12.58
CA GLU A 12 -18.47 -1.17 -12.06
C GLU A 12 -19.94 -1.31 -11.63
N CYS A 13 -20.29 -2.50 -11.11
CA CYS A 13 -21.67 -2.86 -10.81
C CYS A 13 -22.05 -2.66 -9.34
N LEU A 14 -21.06 -2.47 -8.46
CA LEU A 14 -21.33 -2.30 -7.04
C LEU A 14 -21.69 -0.85 -6.70
N SER A 15 -22.73 -0.68 -5.92
CA SER A 15 -23.04 0.65 -5.37
C SER A 15 -21.93 1.13 -4.42
N THR A 16 -21.74 2.44 -4.31
CA THR A 16 -20.79 3.04 -3.36
C THR A 16 -21.06 2.57 -1.91
N HIS A 17 -22.33 2.38 -1.55
CA HIS A 17 -22.72 1.83 -0.25
C HIS A 17 -22.17 0.42 -0.05
N THR A 18 -22.33 -0.45 -1.05
CA THR A 18 -21.84 -1.83 -1.02
C THR A 18 -20.30 -1.86 -0.91
N LYS A 19 -19.59 -1.06 -1.74
CA LYS A 19 -18.13 -0.93 -1.67
C LYS A 19 -17.66 -0.49 -0.28
N ASN A 20 -18.29 0.53 0.29
CA ASN A 20 -17.99 1.00 1.64
C ASN A 20 -18.22 -0.10 2.70
N LYS A 21 -19.31 -0.86 2.60
CA LYS A 21 -19.60 -1.98 3.51
C LYS A 21 -18.51 -3.05 3.42
N ILE A 22 -18.15 -3.49 2.21
CA ILE A 22 -17.11 -4.49 1.97
C ILE A 22 -15.77 -4.02 2.57
N LEU A 23 -15.33 -2.82 2.21
CA LEU A 23 -14.03 -2.29 2.67
C LEU A 23 -13.95 -2.12 4.19
N ASN A 24 -15.01 -1.62 4.82
CA ASN A 24 -15.03 -1.51 6.28
C ASN A 24 -15.05 -2.88 6.96
N THR A 25 -15.68 -3.89 6.36
CA THR A 25 -15.64 -5.28 6.85
C THR A 25 -14.23 -5.85 6.70
N LEU A 26 -13.63 -5.78 5.49
CA LEU A 26 -12.28 -6.26 5.26
C LEU A 26 -11.25 -5.61 6.20
N ALA A 27 -11.32 -4.29 6.36
CA ALA A 27 -10.42 -3.57 7.26
C ALA A 27 -10.55 -4.07 8.72
N ARG A 28 -11.78 -4.33 9.19
CA ARG A 28 -12.01 -4.85 10.55
C ARG A 28 -11.50 -6.27 10.72
N GLU A 29 -11.69 -7.13 9.74
CA GLU A 29 -11.15 -8.50 9.77
C GLU A 29 -9.61 -8.48 9.72
N CYS A 30 -9.04 -7.64 8.87
CA CYS A 30 -7.59 -7.49 8.75
C CYS A 30 -6.91 -6.91 10.01
N GLN A 31 -7.63 -6.15 10.84
CA GLN A 31 -7.03 -5.54 12.05
C GLN A 31 -6.56 -6.56 13.10
N VAL A 32 -6.97 -7.82 13.03
CA VAL A 32 -6.43 -8.88 13.92
C VAL A 32 -4.92 -9.01 13.81
N ARG A 33 -4.34 -8.58 12.68
CA ARG A 33 -2.91 -8.58 12.43
C ARG A 33 -2.22 -7.23 12.67
N GLY A 34 -2.98 -6.14 12.83
CA GLY A 34 -2.39 -4.82 13.06
C GLY A 34 -3.43 -3.79 13.48
N THR A 35 -3.22 -3.20 14.65
CA THR A 35 -4.14 -2.23 15.28
C THR A 35 -3.57 -0.83 15.43
N ASP A 36 -2.34 -0.59 14.96
CA ASP A 36 -1.66 0.68 15.23
C ASP A 36 -2.07 1.78 14.25
N ALA A 37 -2.32 1.41 12.99
CA ALA A 37 -2.81 2.34 11.99
C ALA A 37 -3.64 1.63 10.91
N THR A 38 -4.50 2.39 10.26
CA THR A 38 -5.31 1.95 9.11
C THR A 38 -5.21 2.99 7.99
N GLY A 39 -5.02 2.52 6.76
CA GLY A 39 -4.97 3.40 5.59
C GLY A 39 -5.53 2.76 4.33
N ILE A 40 -5.96 3.60 3.41
CA ILE A 40 -6.42 3.23 2.07
C ILE A 40 -5.84 4.18 1.03
N ALA A 41 -5.74 3.71 -0.21
CA ALA A 41 -5.45 4.52 -1.38
C ALA A 41 -6.38 4.17 -2.54
N TYR A 42 -6.72 5.17 -3.34
CA TYR A 42 -7.56 5.08 -4.54
C TYR A 42 -7.35 6.31 -5.42
N ASN A 43 -7.69 6.22 -6.70
CA ASN A 43 -7.73 7.39 -7.57
C ASN A 43 -9.14 8.01 -7.58
N PHE A 44 -9.20 9.34 -7.56
CA PHE A 44 -10.43 10.10 -7.67
C PHE A 44 -10.19 11.44 -8.38
N ASN A 45 -10.96 11.72 -9.42
CA ASN A 45 -10.82 12.92 -10.26
C ASN A 45 -9.39 13.10 -10.78
N GLY A 46 -8.79 12.02 -11.31
CA GLY A 46 -7.44 12.03 -11.89
C GLY A 46 -6.30 12.23 -10.88
N ARG A 47 -6.57 12.06 -9.59
CA ARG A 47 -5.56 12.23 -8.54
C ARG A 47 -5.57 11.05 -7.57
N MET A 48 -4.36 10.60 -7.18
CA MET A 48 -4.17 9.67 -6.09
C MET A 48 -4.66 10.28 -4.78
N ARG A 49 -5.48 9.55 -4.05
CA ARG A 49 -5.99 9.90 -2.72
C ARG A 49 -5.51 8.86 -1.73
N ILE A 50 -4.84 9.32 -0.67
CA ILE A 50 -4.43 8.49 0.45
C ILE A 50 -5.09 9.01 1.71
N TYR A 51 -5.84 8.14 2.37
CA TYR A 51 -6.41 8.40 3.67
C TYR A 51 -5.83 7.40 4.66
N LYS A 52 -5.18 7.88 5.71
CA LYS A 52 -4.59 7.04 6.76
C LYS A 52 -4.68 7.70 8.12
N ARG A 53 -4.87 6.87 9.16
CA ARG A 53 -4.98 7.30 10.56
C ARG A 53 -4.19 6.35 11.46
N PRO A 54 -3.52 6.87 12.52
CA PRO A 54 -2.87 6.07 13.55
C PRO A 54 -3.92 5.49 14.51
N LEU A 55 -4.85 4.71 13.97
CA LEU A 55 -5.98 4.12 14.68
C LEU A 55 -6.28 2.72 14.14
N PRO A 56 -6.76 1.80 14.99
CA PRO A 56 -7.24 0.50 14.54
C PRO A 56 -8.49 0.65 13.65
N ALA A 57 -8.67 -0.29 12.72
CA ALA A 57 -9.73 -0.21 11.71
C ALA A 57 -11.14 -0.10 12.31
N ARG A 58 -11.40 -0.68 13.48
CA ARG A 58 -12.70 -0.53 14.19
C ARG A 58 -13.04 0.92 14.58
N LYS A 59 -12.03 1.81 14.65
CA LYS A 59 -12.18 3.25 14.93
C LYS A 59 -12.11 4.12 13.69
N VAL A 60 -11.86 3.53 12.53
CA VAL A 60 -11.79 4.23 11.24
C VAL A 60 -13.02 3.89 10.42
N LYS A 61 -13.66 4.89 9.86
CA LYS A 61 -14.78 4.70 8.93
C LYS A 61 -14.33 5.08 7.53
N ILE A 62 -14.27 4.07 6.65
CA ILE A 62 -13.94 4.26 5.25
C ILE A 62 -15.18 4.76 4.51
N HIS A 63 -15.02 5.89 3.85
CA HIS A 63 -16.02 6.49 2.96
C HIS A 63 -15.37 6.80 1.62
N LEU A 64 -15.82 6.11 0.59
CA LEU A 64 -15.41 6.38 -0.78
C LEU A 64 -16.34 7.41 -1.41
N PRO A 65 -15.84 8.28 -2.28
CA PRO A 65 -16.67 9.02 -3.21
C PRO A 65 -17.31 8.08 -4.26
N HIS A 66 -18.24 8.61 -5.06
CA HIS A 66 -18.80 7.87 -6.20
C HIS A 66 -17.68 7.55 -7.22
N ASP A 67 -17.89 6.55 -8.03
CA ASP A 67 -17.04 6.18 -9.18
C ASP A 67 -15.62 5.71 -8.84
N VAL A 68 -15.37 5.31 -7.59
CA VAL A 68 -14.12 4.66 -7.20
C VAL A 68 -14.31 3.16 -7.28
N ASN A 69 -13.53 2.50 -8.16
CA ASN A 69 -13.67 1.08 -8.46
C ASN A 69 -12.46 0.25 -8.05
N VAL A 70 -11.31 0.90 -7.79
CA VAL A 70 -10.06 0.24 -7.42
C VAL A 70 -9.52 0.86 -6.14
N ILE A 71 -9.41 0.05 -5.10
CA ILE A 71 -8.99 0.49 -3.77
C ILE A 71 -8.00 -0.50 -3.18
N MET A 72 -6.90 0.00 -2.66
CA MET A 72 -5.99 -0.77 -1.82
C MET A 72 -6.03 -0.27 -0.38
N GLY A 73 -5.81 -1.16 0.58
CA GLY A 73 -5.82 -0.84 1.99
C GLY A 73 -4.81 -1.62 2.81
N HIS A 74 -4.54 -1.11 4.01
CA HIS A 74 -3.54 -1.65 4.91
C HIS A 74 -3.94 -1.45 6.37
N THR A 75 -3.73 -2.48 7.20
CA THR A 75 -3.73 -2.37 8.66
C THR A 75 -2.33 -2.66 9.18
N ARG A 76 -1.82 -1.76 10.02
CA ARG A 76 -0.43 -1.77 10.48
C ARG A 76 -0.27 -2.37 11.86
N MET A 77 0.71 -3.27 12.01
CA MET A 77 1.40 -3.57 13.25
C MET A 77 2.82 -3.02 13.14
N THR A 78 3.19 -2.16 14.06
CA THR A 78 4.47 -1.47 14.01
C THR A 78 5.61 -2.43 14.33
N THR A 79 6.54 -2.56 13.39
CA THR A 79 7.83 -3.24 13.57
C THR A 79 8.97 -2.24 13.61
N GLN A 80 8.86 -1.15 12.83
CA GLN A 80 9.84 -0.08 12.73
C GLN A 80 9.14 1.27 12.52
N GLY A 81 9.67 2.34 13.12
CA GLY A 81 9.10 3.68 13.09
C GLY A 81 7.86 3.84 13.99
N ASN A 82 7.53 5.08 14.35
CA ASN A 82 6.40 5.40 15.22
C ASN A 82 5.10 5.55 14.43
N ALA A 83 4.08 4.72 14.72
CA ALA A 83 2.78 4.76 14.05
C ALA A 83 1.98 6.05 14.31
N GLN A 84 2.26 6.79 15.37
CA GLN A 84 1.61 8.08 15.65
C GLN A 84 1.93 9.12 14.57
N PHE A 85 3.05 9.00 13.89
CA PHE A 85 3.40 9.83 12.75
C PHE A 85 2.85 9.21 11.46
N ASN A 86 1.84 9.84 10.87
CA ASN A 86 1.16 9.32 9.68
C ASN A 86 2.10 9.08 8.48
N GLN A 87 3.21 9.79 8.40
CA GLN A 87 4.24 9.55 7.37
C GLN A 87 4.80 8.12 7.42
N ASN A 88 4.80 7.47 8.59
CA ASN A 88 5.26 6.12 8.79
C ASN A 88 4.19 5.05 8.49
N ASN A 89 2.96 5.46 8.19
CA ASN A 89 1.84 4.54 7.95
C ASN A 89 1.58 4.34 6.46
N HIS A 90 1.19 3.11 6.11
CA HIS A 90 0.79 2.76 4.74
C HIS A 90 -0.65 3.22 4.42
N PRO A 91 -0.95 3.38 3.12
CA PRO A 91 -0.06 3.37 1.97
C PRO A 91 0.85 4.58 1.90
N PHE A 92 2.01 4.42 1.23
CA PHE A 92 2.93 5.52 0.92
C PHE A 92 2.65 6.05 -0.48
N LEU A 93 2.76 7.37 -0.64
CA LEU A 93 2.76 8.01 -1.96
C LEU A 93 4.16 7.99 -2.53
N GLY A 94 4.28 7.61 -3.79
CA GLY A 94 5.51 7.71 -4.58
C GLY A 94 5.26 8.40 -5.92
N HIS A 95 6.34 8.80 -6.58
CA HIS A 95 6.33 9.58 -7.82
C HIS A 95 7.27 8.95 -8.85
N VAL A 96 6.79 8.78 -10.06
CA VAL A 96 7.57 8.38 -11.23
C VAL A 96 7.25 9.32 -12.40
N ASP A 97 8.01 9.25 -13.50
CA ASP A 97 7.79 10.15 -14.64
C ASP A 97 6.39 10.07 -15.23
N SER A 98 5.75 8.89 -15.17
CA SER A 98 4.38 8.68 -15.64
C SER A 98 3.30 9.21 -14.69
N GLY A 99 3.63 9.55 -13.43
CA GLY A 99 2.68 10.06 -12.44
C GLY A 99 2.93 9.55 -11.02
N THR A 100 1.86 9.50 -10.23
CA THR A 100 1.90 9.07 -8.83
C THR A 100 1.48 7.61 -8.68
N PHE A 101 2.00 6.96 -7.65
CA PHE A 101 1.54 5.64 -7.23
C PHE A 101 1.40 5.57 -5.70
N ALA A 102 0.65 4.59 -5.22
CA ALA A 102 0.57 4.28 -3.80
C ALA A 102 1.13 2.86 -3.57
N LEU A 103 1.95 2.69 -2.53
CA LEU A 103 2.53 1.40 -2.17
C LEU A 103 2.16 1.03 -0.73
N ALA A 104 1.73 -0.21 -0.52
CA ALA A 104 1.60 -0.81 0.80
C ALA A 104 2.36 -2.14 0.87
N HIS A 105 2.88 -2.45 2.06
CA HIS A 105 3.73 -3.60 2.31
C HIS A 105 3.23 -4.39 3.52
N ASN A 106 3.14 -5.70 3.36
CA ASN A 106 3.01 -6.65 4.46
C ASN A 106 4.26 -7.51 4.52
N GLY A 107 5.05 -7.35 5.57
CA GLY A 107 6.31 -8.05 5.77
C GLY A 107 7.31 -7.24 6.56
N VAL A 108 8.57 -7.62 6.46
CA VAL A 108 9.73 -6.94 7.06
C VAL A 108 10.90 -7.03 6.08
N LEU A 109 11.52 -5.91 5.78
CA LEU A 109 12.75 -5.84 4.99
C LEU A 109 13.94 -5.72 5.94
N TRP A 110 14.98 -6.50 5.69
CA TRP A 110 16.14 -6.57 6.58
C TRP A 110 17.29 -5.69 6.12
N ASN A 111 17.37 -5.41 4.82
CA ASN A 111 18.47 -4.68 4.21
C ASN A 111 18.15 -3.22 3.87
N ASP A 112 17.08 -2.63 4.44
CA ASP A 112 16.65 -1.26 4.14
C ASP A 112 17.76 -0.22 4.38
N LYS A 113 18.57 -0.38 5.42
CA LYS A 113 19.69 0.52 5.74
C LYS A 113 20.84 0.37 4.75
N GLU A 114 21.16 -0.86 4.36
CA GLU A 114 22.19 -1.14 3.37
C GLU A 114 21.79 -0.58 2.00
N LEU A 115 20.55 -0.83 1.57
CA LEU A 115 20.01 -0.30 0.31
C LEU A 115 20.07 1.23 0.26
N ARG A 116 19.78 1.92 1.37
CA ARG A 116 19.89 3.38 1.41
C ARG A 116 21.30 3.86 1.10
N MET A 117 22.32 3.15 1.54
CA MET A 117 23.73 3.48 1.29
C MET A 117 24.18 3.07 -0.12
N THR A 118 23.93 1.82 -0.50
CA THR A 118 24.44 1.25 -1.77
C THR A 118 23.75 1.84 -2.98
N GLU A 119 22.47 2.17 -2.86
CA GLU A 119 21.67 2.75 -3.94
C GLU A 119 21.68 4.28 -3.95
N ASN A 120 22.40 4.95 -3.03
CA ASN A 120 22.39 6.40 -2.88
C ASN A 120 20.97 6.97 -2.77
N ILE A 121 20.14 6.33 -1.97
CA ILE A 121 18.75 6.75 -1.77
C ILE A 121 18.70 8.01 -0.91
N PRO A 122 17.91 9.04 -1.28
CA PRO A 122 17.79 10.26 -0.50
C PRO A 122 17.32 9.99 0.93
N GLN A 123 17.82 10.80 1.86
CA GLN A 123 17.34 10.75 3.24
C GLN A 123 15.87 11.14 3.31
N THR A 124 15.16 10.52 4.25
CA THR A 124 13.72 10.73 4.46
C THR A 124 13.40 10.77 5.95
N SER A 125 12.33 11.46 6.30
CA SER A 125 11.74 11.44 7.64
C SER A 125 10.86 10.21 7.88
N VAL A 126 10.62 9.38 6.86
CA VAL A 126 9.89 8.10 7.00
C VAL A 126 10.82 7.05 7.58
N GLU A 127 10.44 6.52 8.73
CA GLU A 127 11.30 5.66 9.55
C GLU A 127 11.11 4.16 9.27
N THR A 128 10.18 3.78 8.37
CA THR A 128 9.87 2.37 8.09
C THR A 128 10.82 1.77 7.06
N ASP A 129 11.12 0.49 7.23
CA ASP A 129 11.83 -0.35 6.26
C ASP A 129 11.16 -0.33 4.88
N SER A 130 9.86 -0.42 4.87
CA SER A 130 9.03 -0.50 3.64
C SER A 130 9.22 0.69 2.69
N TYR A 131 9.60 1.88 3.21
CA TYR A 131 9.70 3.08 2.37
C TYR A 131 10.87 3.03 1.39
N VAL A 132 11.87 2.18 1.63
CA VAL A 132 12.96 1.98 0.68
C VAL A 132 12.45 1.44 -0.66
N ALA A 133 11.39 0.61 -0.66
CA ALA A 133 10.78 0.10 -1.88
C ALA A 133 10.15 1.22 -2.73
N VAL A 134 9.51 2.20 -2.08
CA VAL A 134 9.00 3.41 -2.76
C VAL A 134 10.15 4.18 -3.41
N GLN A 135 11.21 4.43 -2.66
CA GLN A 135 12.36 5.20 -3.12
C GLN A 135 13.13 4.50 -4.26
N LEU A 136 13.19 3.17 -4.27
CA LEU A 136 13.76 2.40 -5.38
C LEU A 136 12.94 2.57 -6.66
N LEU A 137 11.60 2.53 -6.57
CA LEU A 137 10.72 2.79 -7.71
C LEU A 137 10.84 4.24 -8.21
N GLU A 138 10.91 5.21 -7.31
CA GLU A 138 11.13 6.62 -7.65
C GLU A 138 12.48 6.82 -8.36
N LYS A 139 13.53 6.14 -7.92
CA LYS A 139 14.86 6.16 -8.55
C LYS A 139 14.82 5.58 -9.97
N ASN A 140 14.04 4.53 -10.21
CA ASN A 140 13.85 3.95 -11.53
C ASN A 140 13.03 4.85 -12.46
N LYS A 141 12.32 5.86 -11.93
CA LYS A 141 11.47 6.83 -12.64
C LYS A 141 10.32 6.22 -13.46
N ALA A 142 10.11 4.92 -13.37
CA ALA A 142 9.07 4.19 -14.09
C ALA A 142 8.34 3.26 -13.13
N LEU A 143 7.07 3.02 -13.39
CA LEU A 143 6.27 1.99 -12.73
C LEU A 143 5.81 1.00 -13.78
N ASP A 144 6.62 0.00 -14.01
CA ASP A 144 6.42 -1.09 -14.96
C ASP A 144 6.95 -2.41 -14.38
N PHE A 145 6.79 -3.48 -15.12
CA PHE A 145 7.25 -4.81 -14.68
C PHE A 145 8.75 -4.82 -14.37
N GLY A 146 9.58 -4.20 -15.21
CA GLY A 146 11.03 -4.16 -15.02
C GLY A 146 11.45 -3.41 -13.77
N SER A 147 10.79 -2.28 -13.48
CA SER A 147 11.05 -1.50 -12.27
C SER A 147 10.62 -2.23 -11.00
N LEU A 148 9.46 -2.91 -11.03
CA LEU A 148 8.98 -3.73 -9.92
C LEU A 148 9.86 -4.95 -9.70
N GLN A 149 10.31 -5.62 -10.77
CA GLN A 149 11.26 -6.72 -10.70
C GLN A 149 12.60 -6.26 -10.10
N SER A 150 13.17 -5.17 -10.61
CA SER A 150 14.42 -4.61 -10.08
C SER A 150 14.32 -4.23 -8.60
N MET A 151 13.20 -3.68 -8.16
CA MET A 151 12.94 -3.39 -6.75
C MET A 151 12.86 -4.70 -5.94
N ALA A 152 12.12 -5.70 -6.42
CA ALA A 152 11.92 -6.97 -5.73
C ALA A 152 13.22 -7.79 -5.60
N GLU A 153 14.11 -7.73 -6.60
CA GLU A 153 15.41 -8.42 -6.59
C GLU A 153 16.42 -7.78 -5.62
N LYS A 154 16.22 -6.50 -5.28
CA LYS A 154 17.12 -5.78 -4.36
C LYS A 154 16.72 -5.90 -2.91
N VAL A 155 15.43 -6.00 -2.62
CA VAL A 155 14.96 -6.06 -1.23
C VAL A 155 15.13 -7.47 -0.67
N GLU A 156 15.59 -7.54 0.58
CA GLU A 156 15.74 -8.78 1.32
C GLU A 156 14.78 -8.80 2.50
N GLY A 157 14.03 -9.89 2.63
CA GLY A 157 13.05 -10.04 3.69
C GLY A 157 11.81 -10.81 3.26
N SER A 158 10.83 -10.83 4.13
CA SER A 158 9.51 -11.35 3.77
C SER A 158 8.63 -10.19 3.30
N PHE A 159 7.97 -10.35 2.16
CA PHE A 159 7.14 -9.25 1.63
C PHE A 159 5.99 -9.71 0.74
N VAL A 160 4.92 -8.94 0.82
CA VAL A 160 3.95 -8.71 -0.25
C VAL A 160 3.79 -7.20 -0.39
N PHE A 161 4.04 -6.69 -1.57
CA PHE A 161 3.70 -5.32 -1.93
C PHE A 161 2.43 -5.28 -2.76
N THR A 162 1.58 -4.29 -2.49
CA THR A 162 0.54 -3.85 -3.42
C THR A 162 0.88 -2.45 -3.88
N VAL A 163 0.83 -2.22 -5.19
CA VAL A 163 1.12 -0.92 -5.79
C VAL A 163 -0.03 -0.52 -6.68
N LEU A 164 -0.66 0.61 -6.39
CA LEU A 164 -1.73 1.19 -7.19
C LEU A 164 -1.15 2.35 -8.01
N ASP A 165 -1.30 2.31 -9.33
CA ASP A 165 -0.87 3.38 -10.21
C ASP A 165 -1.98 4.43 -10.47
N LYS A 166 -1.65 5.47 -11.22
CA LYS A 166 -2.57 6.54 -11.61
C LYS A 166 -3.72 6.08 -12.54
N ASP A 167 -3.52 4.97 -13.24
CA ASP A 167 -4.44 4.42 -14.25
C ASP A 167 -5.33 3.30 -13.68
N ASN A 168 -5.39 3.18 -12.34
CA ASN A 168 -6.13 2.16 -11.60
C ASN A 168 -5.64 0.71 -11.82
N SER A 169 -4.40 0.50 -12.26
CA SER A 169 -3.80 -0.82 -12.20
C SER A 169 -3.29 -1.11 -10.79
N ILE A 170 -3.55 -2.31 -10.29
CA ILE A 170 -2.92 -2.82 -9.07
C ILE A 170 -1.90 -3.88 -9.44
N TRP A 171 -0.68 -3.65 -9.00
CA TRP A 171 0.43 -4.59 -9.09
C TRP A 171 0.60 -5.32 -7.78
N PHE A 172 0.83 -6.62 -7.86
CA PHE A 172 1.16 -7.46 -6.72
C PHE A 172 2.58 -8.00 -6.89
N VAL A 173 3.43 -7.73 -5.90
CA VAL A 173 4.80 -8.27 -5.86
C VAL A 173 4.89 -9.16 -4.62
N VAL A 174 5.03 -10.46 -4.85
CA VAL A 174 4.91 -11.49 -3.82
C VAL A 174 6.26 -12.16 -3.60
N GLY A 175 6.76 -12.09 -2.37
CA GLY A 175 7.88 -12.89 -1.87
C GLY A 175 7.39 -14.03 -0.99
N ASP A 176 7.90 -14.13 0.24
CA ASP A 176 7.61 -15.28 1.13
C ASP A 176 6.26 -15.18 1.87
N ASN A 177 5.57 -14.03 1.82
CA ASN A 177 4.27 -13.87 2.46
C ASN A 177 3.13 -14.25 1.51
N PRO A 178 2.05 -14.89 2.01
CA PRO A 178 0.93 -15.26 1.17
C PRO A 178 0.08 -14.04 0.76
N LEU A 179 -0.41 -14.08 -0.49
CA LEU A 179 -1.45 -13.20 -1.00
C LEU A 179 -2.63 -14.06 -1.46
N CYS A 180 -3.84 -13.65 -1.11
CA CYS A 180 -5.07 -14.24 -1.62
C CYS A 180 -5.85 -13.19 -2.41
N VAL A 181 -6.23 -13.53 -3.64
CA VAL A 181 -7.14 -12.74 -4.48
C VAL A 181 -8.36 -13.60 -4.76
N MET A 182 -9.53 -13.09 -4.41
CA MET A 182 -10.80 -13.80 -4.61
C MET A 182 -11.59 -13.11 -5.71
N PHE A 183 -12.11 -13.91 -6.63
CA PHE A 183 -12.96 -13.42 -7.72
C PHE A 183 -14.40 -13.82 -7.43
N TYR A 184 -15.32 -12.90 -7.69
CA TYR A 184 -16.76 -13.11 -7.59
C TYR A 184 -17.42 -12.71 -8.92
N ASP A 185 -18.38 -13.54 -9.36
CA ASP A 185 -19.18 -13.31 -10.57
C ASP A 185 -20.25 -12.23 -10.37
#